data_e351de28f48f5f79a028ba949634f5ae
#
_entry.id   e351de28f48f5f79a028ba949634f5ae
#
_cell.length_a   1.000
_cell.length_b   1.000
_cell.length_c   1.000
_cell.angle_alpha   90.00
_cell.angle_beta   90.00
_cell.angle_gamma   90.00
#
_symmetry.space_group_name_H-M   'P 1'
#
loop_
_entity.id
_entity.type
_entity.pdbx_description
1 polymer ?
#
loop_
_entity_poly.entity_id
_entity_poly.type
_entity_poly.pdbx_seq_one_letter_code
_entity_poly.pdbx_strand_id
1 'polypeptide(L)'
;MPATLLLLVATSNSQAAAPGYEISVGVVETDNVQRVPSGGTSDTILEQEINFTWHDQRPRLNTDIDTDLSHLTYVPHTFSDEVIGNFIGKTRLAVVPQYLFWNFADNFGQGGTNPTQAVTPENRENINYFSTGPETLLPLGGQNLLDLKASYGKVNYQKSPLDNNRVSGGLGLIHELSARSEVSLNLSDERVNYSNDTLNPDYSTQQAFAHFDARGNRTTLGVDVGYGRLVDPNSSQGTVIARLELSRKLSASSTISMSFGREYSDAAAAFQISQVLSGANLNTQQSVQTGGPFTMVYETAAWNFARNRTQFGITLSHFKDDYVENNILNDTRTQVDANVSRQLTPAVRVVLLEDYYRQNFENTPGNSNQSTTDLRLTWQLARRLSASIDYTFTRRQSELASGGFTENRLWLSIGYGRPAAVPPGVPAPPLPHAATY
;
A
#
# COMPACT_ATOMS: atom_id res chain seq x y z
N MET A 1 5.38 -1.99 -14.88
CA MET A 1 5.31 -0.55 -14.62
C MET A 1 4.86 -0.36 -13.22
N PRO A 2 5.47 0.52 -12.46
CA PRO A 2 4.69 1.08 -11.38
C PRO A 2 3.48 1.73 -12.06
N ALA A 3 2.28 1.26 -11.70
CA ALA A 3 1.09 1.98 -12.03
C ALA A 3 1.34 3.42 -11.61
N THR A 4 1.40 4.36 -12.53
CA THR A 4 1.49 5.77 -12.20
C THR A 4 0.13 6.12 -11.64
N LEU A 5 -0.06 5.79 -10.36
CA LEU A 5 -1.17 6.30 -9.58
C LEU A 5 -0.94 7.79 -9.51
N LEU A 6 -1.52 8.53 -10.44
CA LEU A 6 -1.65 9.96 -10.33
C LEU A 6 -2.57 10.21 -9.14
N LEU A 7 -1.96 10.42 -7.97
CA LEU A 7 -2.67 10.99 -6.82
C LEU A 7 -3.10 12.37 -7.22
N LEU A 8 -4.34 12.48 -7.65
CA LEU A 8 -5.02 13.72 -7.99
C LEU A 8 -5.26 14.51 -6.73
N VAL A 9 -4.29 15.34 -6.37
CA VAL A 9 -4.48 16.33 -5.34
C VAL A 9 -5.13 17.55 -5.99
N ALA A 10 -6.35 17.84 -5.56
CA ALA A 10 -7.03 19.08 -5.90
C ALA A 10 -6.11 20.27 -5.59
N THR A 11 -5.81 21.08 -6.59
CA THR A 11 -5.05 22.34 -6.47
C THR A 11 -5.78 23.32 -5.53
N SER A 12 -5.42 23.28 -4.27
CA SER A 12 -5.66 24.37 -3.33
C SER A 12 -4.31 24.99 -2.99
N ASN A 13 -4.21 26.30 -3.14
CA ASN A 13 -3.09 27.19 -2.82
C ASN A 13 -1.88 26.53 -2.17
N SER A 14 -0.75 26.54 -2.88
CA SER A 14 0.54 25.98 -2.50
C SER A 14 1.10 26.59 -1.20
N GLN A 15 0.68 26.10 -0.06
CA GLN A 15 1.42 26.25 1.18
C GLN A 15 2.02 24.89 1.51
N ALA A 16 3.35 24.83 1.61
CA ALA A 16 4.04 23.67 2.15
C ALA A 16 3.41 23.34 3.51
N ALA A 17 2.70 22.23 3.61
CA ALA A 17 2.21 21.76 4.89
C ALA A 17 3.44 21.41 5.75
N ALA A 18 3.48 21.90 6.98
CA ALA A 18 4.55 21.53 7.88
C ALA A 18 4.44 20.01 8.14
N PRO A 19 5.57 19.26 8.10
CA PRO A 19 5.54 17.82 8.30
C PRO A 19 4.93 17.47 9.65
N GLY A 20 4.14 16.39 9.66
CA GLY A 20 3.68 15.72 10.86
C GLY A 20 4.73 14.72 11.31
N TYR A 21 4.89 14.55 12.60
CA TYR A 21 5.72 13.48 13.17
C TYR A 21 5.24 13.12 14.56
N GLU A 22 5.39 11.86 14.90
CA GLU A 22 5.21 11.36 16.26
C GLU A 22 6.27 10.28 16.52
N ILE A 23 6.90 10.36 17.69
CA ILE A 23 7.79 9.31 18.20
C ILE A 23 7.13 8.78 19.45
N SER A 24 6.90 7.48 19.51
CA SER A 24 6.31 6.84 20.67
C SER A 24 7.20 5.72 21.21
N VAL A 25 7.03 5.45 22.50
CA VAL A 25 7.60 4.30 23.17
C VAL A 25 6.49 3.62 23.95
N GLY A 26 6.49 2.30 23.93
CA GLY A 26 5.43 1.54 24.58
C GLY A 26 5.85 0.14 24.95
N VAL A 27 4.96 -0.49 25.68
CA VAL A 27 5.05 -1.90 26.06
C VAL A 27 3.81 -2.62 25.53
N VAL A 28 4.03 -3.73 24.87
CA VAL A 28 2.98 -4.63 24.38
C VAL A 28 3.04 -5.91 25.19
N GLU A 29 1.91 -6.30 25.73
CA GLU A 29 1.70 -7.62 26.32
C GLU A 29 0.84 -8.45 25.37
N THR A 30 1.29 -9.67 25.06
CA THR A 30 0.53 -10.62 24.22
C THR A 30 0.44 -11.98 24.92
N ASP A 31 -0.66 -12.70 24.69
CA ASP A 31 -0.88 -14.04 25.24
C ASP A 31 -0.47 -15.17 24.28
N ASN A 32 -0.17 -14.85 23.01
CA ASN A 32 0.17 -15.83 21.99
C ASN A 32 1.10 -15.26 20.90
N VAL A 33 2.31 -14.86 21.29
CA VAL A 33 3.28 -14.24 20.38
C VAL A 33 3.68 -15.15 19.21
N GLN A 34 3.62 -16.46 19.39
CA GLN A 34 3.94 -17.47 18.35
C GLN A 34 2.77 -17.75 17.42
N ARG A 35 1.57 -17.26 17.73
CA ARG A 35 0.34 -17.45 16.94
C ARG A 35 0.03 -18.91 16.64
N VAL A 36 0.09 -19.73 17.68
CA VAL A 36 -0.22 -21.18 17.63
C VAL A 36 -1.65 -21.46 18.06
N PRO A 37 -2.26 -22.59 17.60
CA PRO A 37 -3.65 -22.93 17.88
C PRO A 37 -3.94 -23.20 19.37
N SER A 38 -2.95 -23.70 20.10
CA SER A 38 -3.03 -24.02 21.52
C SER A 38 -1.66 -23.96 22.19
N GLY A 39 -1.62 -23.67 23.48
CA GLY A 39 -0.36 -23.56 24.22
C GLY A 39 0.46 -22.32 23.85
N GLY A 40 -0.24 -21.22 23.50
CA GLY A 40 0.41 -19.96 23.14
C GLY A 40 1.36 -19.46 24.24
N THR A 41 2.45 -18.84 23.83
CA THR A 41 3.45 -18.25 24.73
C THR A 41 3.14 -16.76 24.88
N SER A 42 2.99 -16.33 26.15
CA SER A 42 2.89 -14.90 26.46
C SER A 42 4.25 -14.24 26.32
N ASP A 43 4.26 -12.99 25.86
CA ASP A 43 5.47 -12.20 25.68
C ASP A 43 5.25 -10.75 26.02
N THR A 44 6.33 -10.08 26.46
CA THR A 44 6.40 -8.65 26.66
C THR A 44 7.31 -8.07 25.60
N ILE A 45 6.80 -7.13 24.78
CA ILE A 45 7.53 -6.51 23.70
C ILE A 45 7.70 -5.02 24.01
N LEU A 46 8.93 -4.53 23.95
CA LEU A 46 9.19 -3.08 23.96
C LEU A 46 9.10 -2.58 22.52
N GLU A 47 8.28 -1.58 22.30
CA GLU A 47 8.07 -0.97 21.00
C GLU A 47 8.51 0.49 20.99
N GLN A 48 9.27 0.86 19.96
CA GLN A 48 9.67 2.22 19.65
C GLN A 48 9.18 2.53 18.27
N GLU A 49 8.27 3.49 18.14
CA GLU A 49 7.58 3.80 16.89
C GLU A 49 7.90 5.22 16.42
N ILE A 50 8.05 5.39 15.11
CA ILE A 50 8.22 6.67 14.44
C ILE A 50 7.16 6.77 13.35
N ASN A 51 6.29 7.76 13.47
CA ASN A 51 5.35 8.17 12.43
C ASN A 51 5.81 9.48 11.82
N PHE A 52 5.83 9.56 10.50
CA PHE A 52 6.17 10.78 9.79
C PHE A 52 5.33 10.92 8.52
N THR A 53 4.75 12.11 8.33
CA THR A 53 3.99 12.45 7.13
C THR A 53 4.47 13.79 6.58
N TRP A 54 4.68 13.84 5.26
CA TRP A 54 5.08 15.07 4.60
C TRP A 54 4.44 15.17 3.21
N HIS A 55 3.55 16.14 3.06
CA HIS A 55 2.88 16.45 1.81
C HIS A 55 3.28 17.87 1.38
N ASP A 56 4.01 17.99 0.29
CA ASP A 56 4.50 19.27 -0.24
C ASP A 56 4.21 19.38 -1.73
N GLN A 57 3.48 20.42 -2.11
CA GLN A 57 3.05 20.66 -3.49
C GLN A 57 3.53 22.04 -3.96
N ARG A 58 4.83 22.18 -4.12
CA ARG A 58 5.44 23.36 -4.70
C ARG A 58 5.67 23.19 -6.22
N PRO A 59 5.77 24.28 -7.00
CA PRO A 59 5.95 24.20 -8.45
C PRO A 59 7.17 23.39 -8.93
N ARG A 60 8.21 23.28 -8.09
CA ARG A 60 9.44 22.53 -8.39
C ARG A 60 9.58 21.23 -7.64
N LEU A 61 8.79 21.02 -6.61
CA LEU A 61 8.88 19.84 -5.76
C LEU A 61 7.47 19.42 -5.38
N ASN A 62 7.09 18.22 -5.82
CA ASN A 62 5.89 17.56 -5.36
C ASN A 62 6.33 16.30 -4.59
N THR A 63 6.10 16.28 -3.30
CA THR A 63 6.53 15.20 -2.41
C THR A 63 5.37 14.74 -1.57
N ASP A 64 5.23 13.43 -1.48
CA ASP A 64 4.22 12.73 -0.68
C ASP A 64 4.93 11.58 0.04
N ILE A 65 5.06 11.68 1.36
CA ILE A 65 5.74 10.71 2.21
C ILE A 65 4.85 10.39 3.39
N ASP A 66 4.59 9.11 3.58
CA ASP A 66 3.95 8.53 4.74
C ASP A 66 4.81 7.39 5.26
N THR A 67 5.08 7.38 6.55
CA THR A 67 5.84 6.31 7.19
C THR A 67 5.33 6.03 8.60
N ASP A 68 5.38 4.78 8.94
CA ASP A 68 5.07 4.20 10.23
C ASP A 68 6.06 3.04 10.44
N LEU A 69 7.08 3.25 11.26
CA LEU A 69 8.14 2.28 11.51
C LEU A 69 8.22 2.00 13.01
N SER A 70 8.21 0.73 13.36
CA SER A 70 8.37 0.23 14.73
C SER A 70 9.61 -0.64 14.85
N HIS A 71 10.39 -0.40 15.89
CA HIS A 71 11.44 -1.31 16.37
C HIS A 71 10.89 -2.11 17.55
N LEU A 72 10.91 -3.42 17.43
CA LEU A 72 10.40 -4.37 18.42
C LEU A 72 11.53 -5.09 19.11
N THR A 73 11.51 -5.09 20.44
CA THR A 73 12.43 -5.88 21.28
C THR A 73 11.63 -6.86 22.11
N TYR A 74 11.84 -8.15 21.89
CA TYR A 74 11.17 -9.23 22.61
C TYR A 74 11.91 -9.50 23.91
N VAL A 75 11.34 -9.08 25.06
CA VAL A 75 12.02 -9.11 26.37
C VAL A 75 12.45 -10.51 26.80
N PRO A 76 11.63 -11.56 26.66
CA PRO A 76 12.03 -12.94 26.90
C PRO A 76 12.92 -13.54 25.80
N HIS A 77 13.23 -12.78 24.73
CA HIS A 77 13.96 -13.27 23.55
C HIS A 77 13.28 -14.44 22.83
N THR A 78 11.94 -14.47 22.83
CA THR A 78 11.16 -15.46 22.07
C THR A 78 11.43 -15.37 20.59
N PHE A 79 11.66 -14.17 20.08
CA PHE A 79 12.15 -13.86 18.73
C PHE A 79 13.32 -12.88 18.79
N SER A 80 14.04 -12.75 17.69
CA SER A 80 15.03 -11.69 17.51
C SER A 80 14.38 -10.33 17.36
N ASP A 81 15.05 -9.28 17.78
CA ASP A 81 14.61 -7.91 17.56
C ASP A 81 14.44 -7.62 16.06
N GLU A 82 13.45 -6.83 15.72
CA GLU A 82 13.14 -6.53 14.32
C GLU A 82 12.62 -5.10 14.12
N VAL A 83 12.77 -4.61 12.90
CA VAL A 83 12.14 -3.37 12.42
C VAL A 83 11.05 -3.74 11.43
N ILE A 84 9.86 -3.21 11.67
CA ILE A 84 8.68 -3.43 10.86
C ILE A 84 7.97 -2.10 10.60
N GLY A 85 6.93 -2.14 9.78
CA GLY A 85 6.09 -0.98 9.46
C GLY A 85 6.14 -0.65 7.97
N ASN A 86 5.71 0.54 7.63
CA ASN A 86 5.56 0.97 6.25
C ASN A 86 6.29 2.27 5.98
N PHE A 87 6.85 2.38 4.78
CA PHE A 87 7.29 3.63 4.20
C PHE A 87 6.73 3.71 2.78
N ILE A 88 6.03 4.78 2.47
CA ILE A 88 5.55 5.09 1.13
C ILE A 88 6.02 6.51 0.81
N GLY A 89 6.97 6.63 -0.11
CA GLY A 89 7.53 7.91 -0.50
C GLY A 89 7.46 8.11 -2.01
N LYS A 90 6.93 9.27 -2.45
CA LYS A 90 6.94 9.69 -3.85
C LYS A 90 7.40 11.12 -3.93
N THR A 91 8.35 11.39 -4.83
CA THR A 91 8.86 12.75 -5.06
C THR A 91 9.03 12.98 -6.56
N ARG A 92 8.47 14.08 -7.04
CA ARG A 92 8.67 14.57 -8.41
C ARG A 92 9.34 15.93 -8.35
N LEU A 93 10.57 16.00 -8.85
CA LEU A 93 11.41 17.20 -8.90
C LEU A 93 11.38 17.78 -10.30
N ALA A 94 10.96 19.03 -10.50
CA ALA A 94 11.08 19.74 -11.76
C ALA A 94 12.52 20.23 -11.96
N VAL A 95 13.32 19.48 -12.71
CA VAL A 95 14.69 19.83 -13.09
C VAL A 95 14.66 21.02 -14.06
N VAL A 96 13.84 20.90 -15.10
CA VAL A 96 13.49 22.03 -15.99
C VAL A 96 11.97 22.19 -15.88
N PRO A 97 11.48 23.27 -15.28
CA PRO A 97 10.04 23.48 -15.08
C PRO A 97 9.25 23.29 -16.38
N GLN A 98 8.16 22.52 -16.30
CA GLN A 98 7.24 22.18 -17.38
C GLN A 98 7.76 21.10 -18.37
N TYR A 99 9.08 20.85 -18.46
CA TYR A 99 9.65 19.99 -19.51
C TYR A 99 10.33 18.73 -18.97
N LEU A 100 11.18 18.87 -17.95
CA LEU A 100 11.97 17.76 -17.42
C LEU A 100 11.76 17.62 -15.93
N PHE A 101 11.33 16.43 -15.55
CA PHE A 101 11.12 16.03 -14.17
C PHE A 101 12.03 14.84 -13.85
N TRP A 102 12.33 14.70 -12.57
CA TRP A 102 12.98 13.51 -12.04
C TRP A 102 12.09 12.94 -10.95
N ASN A 103 11.70 11.66 -11.11
CA ASN A 103 10.81 10.96 -10.21
C ASN A 103 11.61 10.04 -9.30
N PHE A 104 11.21 9.97 -8.03
CA PHE A 104 11.68 9.02 -7.03
C PHE A 104 10.44 8.40 -6.38
N ALA A 105 10.48 7.09 -6.20
CA ALA A 105 9.50 6.38 -5.39
C ALA A 105 10.21 5.32 -4.57
N ASP A 106 9.78 5.16 -3.33
CA ASP A 106 10.28 4.13 -2.43
C ASP A 106 9.13 3.57 -1.60
N ASN A 107 9.03 2.25 -1.57
CA ASN A 107 8.02 1.53 -0.84
C ASN A 107 8.70 0.47 0.02
N PHE A 108 8.57 0.58 1.33
CA PHE A 108 9.03 -0.41 2.29
C PHE A 108 7.85 -0.97 3.07
N GLY A 109 7.89 -2.25 3.38
CA GLY A 109 6.89 -2.93 4.19
C GLY A 109 7.24 -4.38 4.41
N GLN A 110 6.28 -5.18 4.85
CA GLN A 110 6.47 -6.60 5.10
C GLN A 110 5.59 -7.45 4.20
N GLY A 111 6.08 -8.67 3.92
CA GLY A 111 5.32 -9.74 3.29
C GLY A 111 5.50 -11.06 4.05
N GLY A 112 4.51 -11.94 3.97
CA GLY A 112 4.62 -13.31 4.49
C GLY A 112 5.47 -14.18 3.56
N THR A 113 6.39 -14.97 4.10
CA THR A 113 7.17 -15.94 3.30
C THR A 113 6.38 -17.21 2.99
N ASN A 114 5.39 -17.54 3.80
CA ASN A 114 4.46 -18.67 3.58
C ASN A 114 3.01 -18.22 3.86
N PRO A 115 2.12 -18.13 2.85
CA PRO A 115 0.77 -17.61 3.00
C PRO A 115 -0.17 -18.52 3.76
N THR A 116 0.14 -19.81 3.87
CA THR A 116 -0.71 -20.78 4.55
C THR A 116 -0.53 -20.75 6.07
N GLN A 117 0.54 -20.11 6.55
CA GLN A 117 0.86 -19.99 7.98
C GLN A 117 0.47 -18.61 8.54
N ALA A 118 0.41 -18.50 9.86
CA ALA A 118 0.25 -17.24 10.54
C ALA A 118 1.47 -16.34 10.31
N VAL A 119 1.25 -15.02 10.22
CA VAL A 119 2.33 -14.04 10.09
C VAL A 119 3.00 -13.86 11.46
N THR A 120 4.19 -14.41 11.61
CA THR A 120 5.06 -14.28 12.78
C THR A 120 6.40 -13.70 12.33
N PRO A 121 7.31 -13.27 13.23
CA PRO A 121 8.65 -12.82 12.84
C PRO A 121 9.41 -13.84 11.96
N GLU A 122 9.19 -15.13 12.15
CA GLU A 122 9.81 -16.18 11.32
C GLU A 122 9.20 -16.29 9.92
N ASN A 123 7.87 -16.09 9.83
CA ASN A 123 7.10 -16.15 8.57
C ASN A 123 6.87 -14.76 7.95
N ARG A 124 7.71 -13.80 8.23
CA ARG A 124 7.65 -12.45 7.71
C ARG A 124 9.03 -12.02 7.22
N GLU A 125 9.05 -11.19 6.20
CA GLU A 125 10.26 -10.55 5.71
C GLU A 125 10.00 -9.10 5.32
N ASN A 126 11.03 -8.29 5.41
CA ASN A 126 11.00 -6.93 4.89
C ASN A 126 11.22 -6.92 3.38
N ILE A 127 10.46 -6.07 2.70
CA ILE A 127 10.51 -5.84 1.26
C ILE A 127 10.72 -4.35 1.06
N ASN A 128 11.69 -4.00 0.20
CA ASN A 128 11.89 -2.62 -0.22
C ASN A 128 11.89 -2.54 -1.74
N TYR A 129 11.09 -1.64 -2.30
CA TYR A 129 11.05 -1.33 -3.72
C TYR A 129 11.35 0.14 -3.95
N PHE A 130 12.56 0.45 -4.36
CA PHE A 130 13.00 1.77 -4.78
C PHE A 130 12.93 1.90 -6.30
N SER A 131 12.46 3.04 -6.82
CA SER A 131 12.53 3.38 -8.25
C SER A 131 12.87 4.86 -8.46
N THR A 132 13.59 5.14 -9.56
CA THR A 132 13.95 6.51 -9.94
C THR A 132 14.11 6.64 -11.45
N GLY A 133 13.83 7.83 -11.97
CA GLY A 133 14.04 8.09 -13.39
C GLY A 133 13.51 9.41 -13.91
N PRO A 134 13.95 9.82 -15.11
CA PRO A 134 13.49 11.03 -15.77
C PRO A 134 12.11 10.87 -16.43
N GLU A 135 11.41 11.97 -16.52
CA GLU A 135 10.17 12.16 -17.27
C GLU A 135 10.28 13.48 -18.04
N THR A 136 10.02 13.45 -19.34
CA THR A 136 10.11 14.62 -20.21
C THR A 136 8.78 14.86 -20.91
N LEU A 137 8.21 16.05 -20.73
CA LEU A 137 7.00 16.50 -21.41
C LEU A 137 7.37 17.48 -22.51
N LEU A 138 7.10 17.10 -23.77
CA LEU A 138 7.41 17.90 -24.95
C LEU A 138 6.11 18.39 -25.62
N PRO A 139 5.85 19.71 -25.64
CA PRO A 139 4.72 20.24 -26.40
C PRO A 139 4.91 20.02 -27.91
N LEU A 140 3.92 19.37 -28.55
CA LEU A 140 3.90 19.13 -29.99
C LEU A 140 3.08 20.20 -30.75
N GLY A 141 2.57 21.19 -30.03
CA GLY A 141 1.71 22.24 -30.55
C GLY A 141 0.22 21.98 -30.34
N GLY A 142 -0.57 23.06 -30.25
CA GLY A 142 -1.98 23.00 -29.88
C GLY A 142 -2.17 22.39 -28.47
N GLN A 143 -2.97 21.34 -28.39
CA GLN A 143 -3.33 20.63 -27.15
C GLN A 143 -2.61 19.28 -27.02
N ASN A 144 -1.49 19.08 -27.76
CA ASN A 144 -0.77 17.82 -27.81
C ASN A 144 0.55 17.90 -27.06
N LEU A 145 0.82 16.86 -26.25
CA LEU A 145 2.05 16.67 -25.49
C LEU A 145 2.61 15.27 -25.78
N LEU A 146 3.92 15.18 -25.88
CA LEU A 146 4.63 13.90 -25.90
C LEU A 146 5.25 13.69 -24.52
N ASP A 147 4.93 12.58 -23.88
CA ASP A 147 5.45 12.16 -22.57
C ASP A 147 6.44 11.02 -22.78
N LEU A 148 7.69 11.24 -22.37
CA LEU A 148 8.77 10.26 -22.42
C LEU A 148 9.22 9.95 -21.01
N LYS A 149 9.19 8.67 -20.64
CA LYS A 149 9.57 8.18 -19.31
C LYS A 149 10.63 7.10 -19.41
N ALA A 150 11.58 7.13 -18.49
CA ALA A 150 12.45 6.00 -18.22
C ALA A 150 12.58 5.83 -16.72
N SER A 151 12.72 4.61 -16.24
CA SER A 151 13.00 4.38 -14.83
C SER A 151 13.91 3.18 -14.62
N TYR A 152 14.64 3.25 -13.53
CA TYR A 152 15.37 2.14 -12.93
C TYR A 152 14.78 1.84 -11.57
N GLY A 153 14.51 0.57 -11.31
CA GLY A 153 13.99 0.08 -10.04
C GLY A 153 14.89 -1.00 -9.45
N LYS A 154 14.88 -1.09 -8.13
CA LYS A 154 15.52 -2.16 -7.38
C LYS A 154 14.60 -2.67 -6.30
N VAL A 155 14.43 -3.99 -6.26
CA VAL A 155 13.63 -4.68 -5.23
C VAL A 155 14.57 -5.55 -4.40
N ASN A 156 14.47 -5.42 -3.08
CA ASN A 156 15.23 -6.23 -2.14
C ASN A 156 14.27 -6.95 -1.19
N TYR A 157 14.51 -8.23 -0.99
CA TYR A 157 13.81 -9.10 -0.06
C TYR A 157 14.76 -9.54 1.05
N GLN A 158 14.32 -9.49 2.30
CA GLN A 158 15.19 -9.79 3.43
C GLN A 158 15.59 -11.28 3.52
N LYS A 159 14.67 -12.18 3.15
CA LYS A 159 14.85 -13.65 3.29
C LYS A 159 14.74 -14.38 1.95
N SER A 160 13.76 -14.00 1.14
CA SER A 160 13.45 -14.67 -0.14
C SER A 160 14.48 -14.33 -1.22
N PRO A 161 14.88 -15.28 -2.08
CA PRO A 161 15.84 -15.05 -3.17
C PRO A 161 15.17 -14.39 -4.39
N LEU A 162 14.38 -13.32 -4.16
CA LEU A 162 13.58 -12.63 -5.16
C LEU A 162 14.10 -11.24 -5.51
N ASP A 163 15.30 -10.89 -5.03
CA ASP A 163 15.96 -9.64 -5.37
C ASP A 163 16.04 -9.46 -6.88
N ASN A 164 15.62 -8.29 -7.35
CA ASN A 164 15.62 -8.02 -8.78
C ASN A 164 15.88 -6.54 -9.08
N ASN A 165 16.33 -6.29 -10.31
CA ASN A 165 16.48 -4.97 -10.90
C ASN A 165 15.46 -4.83 -12.02
N ARG A 166 14.93 -3.61 -12.19
CA ARG A 166 13.92 -3.28 -13.18
C ARG A 166 14.39 -2.10 -14.03
N VAL A 167 14.18 -2.21 -15.32
CA VAL A 167 14.37 -1.08 -16.24
C VAL A 167 13.11 -0.92 -17.04
N SER A 168 12.52 0.25 -17.01
CA SER A 168 11.34 0.53 -17.82
C SER A 168 11.49 1.77 -18.68
N GLY A 169 10.83 1.74 -19.84
CA GLY A 169 10.67 2.86 -20.75
C GLY A 169 9.21 3.05 -21.13
N GLY A 170 8.79 4.29 -21.31
CA GLY A 170 7.42 4.62 -21.71
C GLY A 170 7.36 5.81 -22.64
N LEU A 171 6.36 5.77 -23.53
CA LEU A 171 6.02 6.85 -24.45
C LEU A 171 4.51 7.05 -24.40
N GLY A 172 4.08 8.30 -24.20
CA GLY A 172 2.68 8.70 -24.18
C GLY A 172 2.43 9.87 -25.15
N LEU A 173 1.42 9.76 -25.99
CA LEU A 173 0.90 10.86 -26.77
C LEU A 173 -0.39 11.35 -26.10
N ILE A 174 -0.35 12.52 -25.50
CA ILE A 174 -1.45 13.12 -24.74
C ILE A 174 -2.13 14.19 -25.60
N HIS A 175 -3.45 14.15 -25.62
CA HIS A 175 -4.29 15.18 -26.22
C HIS A 175 -5.25 15.77 -25.16
N GLU A 176 -5.10 17.04 -24.86
CA GLU A 176 -5.98 17.77 -23.93
C GLU A 176 -7.32 18.07 -24.60
N LEU A 177 -8.38 17.39 -24.20
CA LEU A 177 -9.75 17.63 -24.70
C LEU A 177 -10.32 18.91 -24.11
N SER A 178 -9.97 19.22 -22.88
CA SER A 178 -10.36 20.42 -22.16
C SER A 178 -9.40 20.68 -20.99
N ALA A 179 -9.55 21.81 -20.30
CA ALA A 179 -8.80 22.09 -19.06
C ALA A 179 -9.02 21.06 -17.94
N ARG A 180 -9.93 20.09 -18.11
CA ARG A 180 -10.33 19.10 -17.10
C ARG A 180 -10.42 17.68 -17.64
N SER A 181 -10.06 17.45 -18.87
CA SER A 181 -10.09 16.10 -19.46
C SER A 181 -9.03 15.94 -20.53
N GLU A 182 -8.43 14.78 -20.57
CA GLU A 182 -7.42 14.39 -21.54
C GLU A 182 -7.60 12.95 -21.97
N VAL A 183 -7.07 12.64 -23.14
CA VAL A 183 -6.92 11.27 -23.65
C VAL A 183 -5.47 11.06 -24.04
N SER A 184 -4.92 9.88 -23.81
CA SER A 184 -3.59 9.55 -24.28
C SER A 184 -3.49 8.13 -24.85
N LEU A 185 -2.53 7.93 -25.74
CA LEU A 185 -2.09 6.62 -26.21
C LEU A 185 -0.71 6.35 -25.63
N ASN A 186 -0.56 5.21 -24.97
CA ASN A 186 0.62 4.90 -24.18
C ASN A 186 1.23 3.57 -24.64
N LEU A 187 2.55 3.54 -24.75
CA LEU A 187 3.37 2.35 -24.98
C LEU A 187 4.37 2.25 -23.84
N SER A 188 4.64 1.05 -23.36
CA SER A 188 5.66 0.81 -22.34
C SER A 188 6.28 -0.56 -22.46
N ASP A 189 7.54 -0.64 -22.04
CA ASP A 189 8.31 -1.87 -21.89
C ASP A 189 8.98 -1.86 -20.53
N GLU A 190 8.87 -2.95 -19.78
CA GLU A 190 9.59 -3.17 -18.52
C GLU A 190 10.30 -4.50 -18.56
N ARG A 191 11.57 -4.52 -18.14
CA ARG A 191 12.38 -5.73 -17.97
C ARG A 191 12.69 -5.94 -16.52
N VAL A 192 12.46 -7.14 -16.04
CA VAL A 192 12.73 -7.61 -14.68
C VAL A 192 13.85 -8.64 -14.75
N ASN A 193 14.97 -8.34 -14.06
CA ASN A 193 16.14 -9.21 -14.01
C ASN A 193 16.36 -9.63 -12.58
N TYR A 194 16.18 -10.92 -12.29
CA TYR A 194 16.38 -11.49 -10.97
C TYR A 194 17.86 -11.72 -10.67
N SER A 195 18.27 -11.48 -9.44
CA SER A 195 19.64 -11.78 -8.98
C SER A 195 19.94 -13.29 -8.98
N ASN A 196 18.89 -14.11 -8.92
CA ASN A 196 18.99 -15.58 -9.04
C ASN A 196 18.04 -16.05 -10.17
N ASP A 197 18.54 -15.97 -11.39
CA ASP A 197 17.84 -16.36 -12.63
C ASP A 197 17.57 -17.88 -12.75
N THR A 198 18.28 -18.69 -12.01
CA THR A 198 18.06 -20.14 -11.96
C THR A 198 16.76 -20.51 -11.24
N LEU A 199 16.39 -19.75 -10.21
CA LEU A 199 15.15 -19.97 -9.44
C LEU A 199 13.97 -19.16 -10.00
N ASN A 200 14.26 -17.97 -10.53
CA ASN A 200 13.25 -17.05 -11.03
C ASN A 200 13.72 -16.52 -12.37
N PRO A 201 13.15 -16.98 -13.50
CA PRO A 201 13.57 -16.54 -14.81
C PRO A 201 13.28 -15.05 -15.03
N ASP A 202 14.21 -14.38 -15.72
CA ASP A 202 14.01 -13.01 -16.17
C ASP A 202 12.84 -12.91 -17.14
N TYR A 203 12.11 -11.80 -17.11
CA TYR A 203 11.00 -11.58 -18.05
C TYR A 203 10.87 -10.10 -18.43
N SER A 204 10.06 -9.84 -19.45
CA SER A 204 9.65 -8.49 -19.80
C SER A 204 8.16 -8.37 -20.03
N THR A 205 7.61 -7.19 -19.76
CA THR A 205 6.22 -6.84 -20.03
C THR A 205 6.15 -5.67 -21.00
N GLN A 206 5.38 -5.83 -22.06
CA GLN A 206 5.10 -4.81 -23.07
C GLN A 206 3.63 -4.43 -22.97
N GLN A 207 3.32 -3.16 -22.99
CA GLN A 207 1.94 -2.67 -22.86
C GLN A 207 1.64 -1.60 -23.90
N ALA A 208 0.44 -1.66 -24.47
CA ALA A 208 -0.12 -0.61 -25.31
C ALA A 208 -1.55 -0.34 -24.85
N PHE A 209 -1.85 0.88 -24.44
CA PHE A 209 -3.18 1.22 -23.91
C PHE A 209 -3.58 2.68 -24.20
N ALA A 210 -4.88 2.89 -24.31
CA ALA A 210 -5.49 4.20 -24.29
C ALA A 210 -5.85 4.55 -22.83
N HIS A 211 -5.58 5.80 -22.45
CA HIS A 211 -5.94 6.39 -21.17
C HIS A 211 -6.90 7.55 -21.37
N PHE A 212 -7.89 7.67 -20.51
CA PHE A 212 -8.80 8.80 -20.40
C PHE A 212 -8.85 9.28 -18.96
N ASP A 213 -8.62 10.59 -18.73
CA ASP A 213 -8.79 11.25 -17.44
C ASP A 213 -9.82 12.37 -17.53
N ALA A 214 -10.68 12.47 -16.52
CA ALA A 214 -11.66 13.55 -16.40
C ALA A 214 -11.81 14.02 -14.95
N ARG A 215 -11.75 15.33 -14.74
CA ARG A 215 -11.77 16.01 -13.43
C ARG A 215 -12.92 16.97 -13.32
N GLY A 216 -14.03 16.50 -12.76
CA GLY A 216 -15.16 17.34 -12.42
C GLY A 216 -15.02 18.01 -11.05
N ASN A 217 -15.98 18.86 -10.67
CA ASN A 217 -15.97 19.52 -9.36
C ASN A 217 -16.12 18.54 -8.19
N ARG A 218 -16.75 17.39 -8.42
CA ARG A 218 -17.03 16.36 -7.39
C ARG A 218 -16.60 14.97 -7.80
N THR A 219 -16.22 14.76 -9.04
CA THR A 219 -15.92 13.42 -9.58
C THR A 219 -14.62 13.50 -10.34
N THR A 220 -13.73 12.54 -10.06
CA THR A 220 -12.55 12.24 -10.87
C THR A 220 -12.70 10.85 -11.44
N LEU A 221 -12.34 10.67 -12.69
CA LEU A 221 -12.43 9.41 -13.42
C LEU A 221 -11.16 9.20 -14.22
N GLY A 222 -10.50 8.06 -14.03
CA GLY A 222 -9.40 7.57 -14.86
C GLY A 222 -9.78 6.22 -15.45
N VAL A 223 -9.50 5.99 -16.72
CA VAL A 223 -9.78 4.72 -17.41
C VAL A 223 -8.63 4.37 -18.33
N ASP A 224 -8.09 3.15 -18.20
CA ASP A 224 -7.15 2.54 -19.15
C ASP A 224 -7.77 1.33 -19.82
N VAL A 225 -7.60 1.20 -21.13
CA VAL A 225 -7.97 0.00 -21.88
C VAL A 225 -6.89 -0.30 -22.92
N GLY A 226 -6.41 -1.53 -22.95
CA GLY A 226 -5.34 -1.91 -23.85
C GLY A 226 -5.00 -3.39 -23.81
N TYR A 227 -3.79 -3.67 -24.23
CA TYR A 227 -3.24 -5.02 -24.33
C TYR A 227 -1.82 -5.06 -23.78
N GLY A 228 -1.56 -6.07 -22.96
CA GLY A 228 -0.25 -6.38 -22.40
C GLY A 228 0.28 -7.70 -22.92
N ARG A 229 1.57 -7.78 -23.12
CA ARG A 229 2.29 -8.99 -23.49
C ARG A 229 3.39 -9.25 -22.47
N LEU A 230 3.40 -10.44 -21.92
CA LEU A 230 4.51 -10.98 -21.13
C LEU A 230 5.39 -11.81 -22.03
N VAL A 231 6.70 -11.64 -21.92
CA VAL A 231 7.71 -12.42 -22.62
C VAL A 231 8.72 -12.92 -21.60
N ASP A 232 8.80 -14.21 -21.43
CA ASP A 232 9.83 -14.93 -20.68
C ASP A 232 10.69 -15.78 -21.63
N PRO A 233 11.78 -16.42 -21.18
CA PRO A 233 12.67 -17.21 -22.05
C PRO A 233 11.98 -18.37 -22.77
N ASN A 234 10.87 -18.88 -22.22
CA ASN A 234 10.21 -20.09 -22.69
C ASN A 234 8.87 -19.83 -23.35
N SER A 235 8.25 -18.68 -23.11
CA SER A 235 6.88 -18.39 -23.53
C SER A 235 6.62 -16.92 -23.82
N SER A 236 5.48 -16.69 -24.46
CA SER A 236 4.94 -15.34 -24.65
C SER A 236 3.43 -15.39 -24.56
N GLN A 237 2.88 -14.66 -23.63
CA GLN A 237 1.45 -14.64 -23.37
C GLN A 237 0.91 -13.21 -23.39
N GLY A 238 -0.36 -13.05 -23.74
CA GLY A 238 -1.04 -11.76 -23.79
C GLY A 238 -2.24 -11.68 -22.87
N THR A 239 -2.49 -10.49 -22.33
CA THR A 239 -3.68 -10.20 -21.53
C THR A 239 -4.29 -8.86 -21.90
N VAL A 240 -5.60 -8.72 -21.67
CA VAL A 240 -6.28 -7.42 -21.76
C VAL A 240 -5.88 -6.60 -20.54
N ILE A 241 -5.48 -5.35 -20.76
CA ILE A 241 -5.30 -4.35 -19.73
C ILE A 241 -6.60 -3.56 -19.60
N ALA A 242 -7.11 -3.48 -18.39
CA ALA A 242 -8.24 -2.65 -18.05
C ALA A 242 -8.01 -2.07 -16.65
N ARG A 243 -8.05 -0.74 -16.49
CA ARG A 243 -7.98 -0.07 -15.21
C ARG A 243 -9.05 0.99 -15.13
N LEU A 244 -9.65 1.13 -13.97
CA LEU A 244 -10.65 2.15 -13.66
C LEU A 244 -10.34 2.74 -12.29
N GLU A 245 -10.32 4.05 -12.21
CA GLU A 245 -10.27 4.79 -10.96
C GLU A 245 -11.40 5.81 -10.94
N LEU A 246 -12.21 5.75 -9.91
CA LEU A 246 -13.34 6.67 -9.70
C LEU A 246 -13.30 7.21 -8.28
N SER A 247 -13.32 8.52 -8.13
CA SER A 247 -13.56 9.16 -6.83
C SER A 247 -14.68 10.17 -6.97
N ARG A 248 -15.63 10.16 -6.02
CA ARG A 248 -16.77 11.07 -6.02
C ARG A 248 -17.08 11.60 -4.63
N LYS A 249 -17.04 12.93 -4.51
CA LYS A 249 -17.54 13.62 -3.32
C LYS A 249 -19.07 13.66 -3.36
N LEU A 250 -19.71 12.85 -2.51
CA LEU A 250 -21.18 12.82 -2.38
C LEU A 250 -21.69 14.05 -1.67
N SER A 251 -20.96 14.52 -0.67
CA SER A 251 -21.20 15.73 0.10
C SER A 251 -19.89 16.36 0.58
N ALA A 252 -19.96 17.46 1.32
CA ALA A 252 -18.79 18.05 1.96
C ALA A 252 -18.11 17.12 2.99
N SER A 253 -18.83 16.11 3.50
CA SER A 253 -18.39 15.17 4.52
C SER A 253 -18.33 13.72 4.06
N SER A 254 -18.58 13.42 2.79
CA SER A 254 -18.68 12.04 2.31
C SER A 254 -18.07 11.87 0.93
N THR A 255 -17.19 10.89 0.79
CA THR A 255 -16.50 10.54 -0.46
C THR A 255 -16.61 9.03 -0.68
N ILE A 256 -16.89 8.63 -1.92
CA ILE A 256 -16.75 7.25 -2.41
C ILE A 256 -15.58 7.22 -3.37
N SER A 257 -14.77 6.15 -3.30
CA SER A 257 -13.77 5.79 -4.30
C SER A 257 -13.91 4.35 -4.72
N MET A 258 -13.60 4.05 -5.97
CA MET A 258 -13.60 2.71 -6.54
C MET A 258 -12.37 2.58 -7.43
N SER A 259 -11.72 1.43 -7.39
CA SER A 259 -10.65 1.06 -8.31
C SER A 259 -10.88 -0.35 -8.81
N PHE A 260 -10.58 -0.57 -10.07
CA PHE A 260 -10.56 -1.87 -10.72
C PHE A 260 -9.31 -1.97 -11.56
N GLY A 261 -8.66 -3.12 -11.58
CA GLY A 261 -7.53 -3.36 -12.46
C GLY A 261 -7.45 -4.81 -12.92
N ARG A 262 -6.99 -4.98 -14.15
CA ARG A 262 -6.54 -6.25 -14.71
C ARG A 262 -5.28 -6.01 -15.52
N GLU A 263 -4.18 -6.66 -15.11
CA GLU A 263 -2.87 -6.49 -15.73
C GLU A 263 -1.91 -7.61 -15.36
N TYR A 264 -0.77 -7.68 -16.03
CA TYR A 264 0.34 -8.48 -15.54
C TYR A 264 0.98 -7.82 -14.33
N SER A 265 1.30 -8.64 -13.35
CA SER A 265 1.96 -8.25 -12.11
C SER A 265 2.96 -9.32 -11.68
N ASP A 266 3.72 -9.02 -10.67
CA ASP A 266 4.52 -9.95 -9.88
C ASP A 266 4.43 -9.57 -8.40
N ALA A 267 5.10 -10.31 -7.54
CA ALA A 267 5.06 -10.08 -6.10
C ALA A 267 5.43 -8.63 -5.70
N ALA A 268 6.45 -8.03 -6.35
CA ALA A 268 6.88 -6.68 -6.02
C ALA A 268 5.91 -5.60 -6.53
N ALA A 269 5.37 -5.75 -7.75
CA ALA A 269 4.39 -4.84 -8.30
C ALA A 269 3.06 -4.92 -7.54
N ALA A 270 2.61 -6.12 -7.20
CA ALA A 270 1.42 -6.35 -6.39
C ALA A 270 1.57 -5.79 -4.96
N PHE A 271 2.75 -5.90 -4.35
CA PHE A 271 3.08 -5.26 -3.08
C PHE A 271 2.89 -3.73 -3.16
N GLN A 272 3.40 -3.06 -4.20
CA GLN A 272 3.18 -1.63 -4.37
C GLN A 272 1.71 -1.27 -4.56
N ILE A 273 0.98 -2.02 -5.39
CA ILE A 273 -0.44 -1.80 -5.66
C ILE A 273 -1.23 -1.94 -4.37
N SER A 274 -0.98 -2.97 -3.59
CA SER A 274 -1.67 -3.21 -2.33
C SER A 274 -1.44 -2.09 -1.32
N GLN A 275 -0.20 -1.61 -1.15
CA GLN A 275 0.11 -0.47 -0.27
C GLN A 275 -0.65 0.81 -0.68
N VAL A 276 -0.80 1.05 -1.97
CA VAL A 276 -1.50 2.23 -2.47
C VAL A 276 -3.01 2.12 -2.28
N LEU A 277 -3.61 0.96 -2.54
CA LEU A 277 -5.06 0.76 -2.50
C LEU A 277 -5.63 0.72 -1.09
N SER A 278 -4.89 0.17 -0.14
CA SER A 278 -5.37 0.00 1.25
C SER A 278 -4.86 1.07 2.20
N GLY A 279 -4.00 1.98 1.73
CA GLY A 279 -3.28 2.89 2.60
C GLY A 279 -2.24 2.13 3.46
N ALA A 280 -1.61 2.83 4.40
CA ALA A 280 -0.57 2.26 5.27
C ALA A 280 -1.04 1.17 6.26
N ASN A 281 -2.29 0.70 6.16
CA ASN A 281 -2.91 -0.21 7.12
C ASN A 281 -3.00 -1.66 6.66
N LEU A 282 -2.23 -2.04 5.67
CA LEU A 282 -2.22 -3.43 5.26
C LEU A 282 -1.51 -4.29 6.29
N ASN A 283 -2.29 -5.12 6.94
CA ASN A 283 -1.84 -6.48 7.27
C ASN A 283 -1.50 -7.13 5.92
N THR A 284 -0.30 -6.86 5.41
CA THR A 284 0.14 -7.41 4.14
C THR A 284 0.39 -8.90 4.33
N GLN A 285 -0.69 -9.67 4.29
CA GLN A 285 -0.60 -11.12 4.13
C GLN A 285 -0.33 -11.49 2.66
N GLN A 286 0.20 -10.52 1.89
CA GLN A 286 0.67 -10.83 0.56
C GLN A 286 1.86 -11.77 0.68
N SER A 287 1.66 -12.99 0.22
CA SER A 287 2.69 -13.98 0.22
C SER A 287 3.65 -13.76 -0.93
N VAL A 288 4.91 -13.84 -0.62
CA VAL A 288 5.99 -13.79 -1.60
C VAL A 288 6.54 -15.19 -1.77
N GLN A 289 5.83 -16.06 -2.46
CA GLN A 289 6.30 -17.45 -2.68
C GLN A 289 7.17 -17.64 -3.92
N THR A 290 7.02 -16.75 -4.91
CA THR A 290 7.74 -16.88 -6.17
C THR A 290 7.89 -15.53 -6.84
N GLY A 291 8.98 -15.35 -7.60
CA GLY A 291 9.17 -14.22 -8.50
C GLY A 291 8.39 -14.33 -9.81
N GLY A 292 7.69 -15.45 -10.04
CA GLY A 292 6.96 -15.68 -11.27
C GLY A 292 5.84 -14.65 -11.50
N PRO A 293 5.66 -14.17 -12.74
CA PRO A 293 4.60 -13.24 -13.09
C PRO A 293 3.23 -13.92 -13.10
N PHE A 294 2.21 -13.12 -12.80
CA PHE A 294 0.80 -13.54 -12.81
C PHE A 294 -0.10 -12.45 -13.43
N THR A 295 -1.28 -12.84 -13.87
CA THR A 295 -2.34 -11.89 -14.15
C THR A 295 -3.05 -11.56 -12.85
N MET A 296 -3.00 -10.28 -12.45
CA MET A 296 -3.71 -9.78 -11.28
C MET A 296 -5.02 -9.12 -11.71
N VAL A 297 -6.10 -9.48 -11.03
CA VAL A 297 -7.36 -8.74 -11.05
C VAL A 297 -7.59 -8.18 -9.65
N TYR A 298 -7.84 -6.88 -9.55
CA TYR A 298 -8.17 -6.24 -8.27
C TYR A 298 -9.38 -5.34 -8.39
N GLU A 299 -10.16 -5.31 -7.33
CA GLU A 299 -11.33 -4.47 -7.18
C GLU A 299 -11.32 -3.88 -5.78
N THR A 300 -11.48 -2.56 -5.67
CA THR A 300 -11.64 -1.91 -4.37
C THR A 300 -12.79 -0.93 -4.41
N ALA A 301 -13.49 -0.81 -3.29
CA ALA A 301 -14.51 0.20 -3.09
C ALA A 301 -14.38 0.75 -1.66
N ALA A 302 -14.25 2.05 -1.52
CA ALA A 302 -14.13 2.71 -0.23
C ALA A 302 -15.17 3.81 -0.07
N TRP A 303 -15.72 3.92 1.13
CA TRP A 303 -16.56 5.02 1.55
C TRP A 303 -15.98 5.66 2.80
N ASN A 304 -15.71 6.96 2.72
CA ASN A 304 -15.20 7.76 3.81
C ASN A 304 -16.20 8.85 4.17
N PHE A 305 -16.43 8.99 5.46
CA PHE A 305 -17.30 10.01 6.04
C PHE A 305 -16.59 10.72 7.19
N ALA A 306 -16.58 12.06 7.16
CA ALA A 306 -15.99 12.88 8.22
C ALA A 306 -16.91 14.07 8.53
N ARG A 307 -17.48 14.10 9.73
CA ARG A 307 -18.34 15.20 10.17
C ARG A 307 -18.13 15.51 11.64
N ASN A 308 -17.87 16.79 11.93
CA ASN A 308 -17.61 17.27 13.28
C ASN A 308 -16.47 16.51 13.97
N ARG A 309 -16.83 15.69 14.97
CA ARG A 309 -15.89 14.94 15.80
C ARG A 309 -15.85 13.45 15.47
N THR A 310 -16.57 13.03 14.42
CA THR A 310 -16.68 11.62 14.03
C THR A 310 -16.19 11.41 12.61
N GLN A 311 -15.38 10.38 12.43
CA GLN A 311 -14.95 9.88 11.13
C GLN A 311 -15.34 8.40 11.06
N PHE A 312 -15.70 7.97 9.87
CA PHE A 312 -16.01 6.60 9.54
C PHE A 312 -15.40 6.27 8.19
N GLY A 313 -14.81 5.11 8.05
CA GLY A 313 -14.32 4.57 6.78
C GLY A 313 -14.69 3.11 6.67
N ILE A 314 -14.98 2.67 5.46
CA ILE A 314 -15.07 1.25 5.11
C ILE A 314 -14.44 1.06 3.74
N THR A 315 -13.61 0.03 3.61
CA THR A 315 -12.97 -0.39 2.36
C THR A 315 -13.25 -1.87 2.15
N LEU A 316 -13.66 -2.20 0.94
CA LEU A 316 -13.81 -3.57 0.45
C LEU A 316 -12.78 -3.77 -0.64
N SER A 317 -11.98 -4.83 -0.54
CA SER A 317 -10.96 -5.17 -1.54
C SER A 317 -11.07 -6.63 -1.93
N HIS A 318 -10.91 -6.90 -3.21
CA HIS A 318 -10.89 -8.25 -3.77
C HIS A 318 -9.74 -8.34 -4.75
N PHE A 319 -8.92 -9.40 -4.64
CA PHE A 319 -7.77 -9.67 -5.48
C PHE A 319 -7.83 -11.11 -5.98
N LYS A 320 -7.47 -11.32 -7.22
CA LYS A 320 -7.28 -12.64 -7.81
C LYS A 320 -5.96 -12.65 -8.56
N ASP A 321 -5.09 -13.60 -8.22
CA ASP A 321 -3.79 -13.80 -8.83
C ASP A 321 -3.79 -15.15 -9.58
N ASP A 322 -3.68 -15.08 -10.91
CA ASP A 322 -3.58 -16.24 -11.80
C ASP A 322 -2.14 -16.34 -12.32
N TYR A 323 -1.34 -17.24 -11.75
CA TYR A 323 0.08 -17.43 -12.10
C TYR A 323 0.25 -18.04 -13.49
N VAL A 324 1.20 -17.49 -14.26
CA VAL A 324 1.43 -17.88 -15.66
C VAL A 324 2.02 -19.29 -15.76
N GLU A 325 2.96 -19.65 -14.90
CA GLU A 325 3.67 -20.92 -14.98
C GLU A 325 3.20 -21.93 -13.93
N ASN A 326 2.74 -21.50 -12.76
CA ASN A 326 2.44 -22.38 -11.63
C ASN A 326 1.07 -22.08 -11.02
N ASN A 327 0.04 -22.72 -11.56
CA ASN A 327 -1.34 -22.56 -11.09
C ASN A 327 -1.60 -23.10 -9.64
N ILE A 328 -0.64 -23.78 -9.04
CA ILE A 328 -0.74 -24.21 -7.62
C ILE A 328 -0.80 -22.98 -6.71
N LEU A 329 -0.22 -21.88 -7.14
CA LEU A 329 -0.15 -20.63 -6.39
C LEU A 329 -1.34 -19.70 -6.64
N ASN A 330 -2.22 -20.04 -7.58
CA ASN A 330 -3.42 -19.25 -7.84
C ASN A 330 -4.21 -19.04 -6.56
N ASP A 331 -4.49 -17.79 -6.24
CA ASP A 331 -5.24 -17.45 -5.04
C ASP A 331 -6.24 -16.31 -5.26
N THR A 332 -7.16 -16.23 -4.33
CA THR A 332 -8.17 -15.18 -4.25
C THR A 332 -8.17 -14.63 -2.83
N ARG A 333 -8.09 -13.30 -2.70
CA ARG A 333 -8.06 -12.60 -1.42
C ARG A 333 -9.23 -11.62 -1.35
N THR A 334 -9.92 -11.62 -0.24
CA THR A 334 -10.99 -10.65 0.04
C THR A 334 -10.72 -10.01 1.39
N GLN A 335 -10.77 -8.69 1.44
CA GLN A 335 -10.53 -7.92 2.65
C GLN A 335 -11.65 -6.91 2.88
N VAL A 336 -12.00 -6.70 4.13
CA VAL A 336 -12.95 -5.69 4.59
C VAL A 336 -12.32 -4.94 5.74
N ASP A 337 -12.02 -3.66 5.54
CA ASP A 337 -11.51 -2.77 6.56
C ASP A 337 -12.60 -1.79 6.98
N ALA A 338 -12.87 -1.67 8.25
CA ALA A 338 -13.80 -0.67 8.78
C ALA A 338 -13.16 0.09 9.93
N ASN A 339 -13.34 1.41 9.95
CA ASN A 339 -12.85 2.23 11.04
C ASN A 339 -13.89 3.25 11.49
N VAL A 340 -13.94 3.47 12.79
CA VAL A 340 -14.72 4.54 13.41
C VAL A 340 -13.82 5.29 14.38
N SER A 341 -13.69 6.59 14.21
CA SER A 341 -12.98 7.41 15.17
C SER A 341 -13.85 8.55 15.67
N ARG A 342 -13.75 8.85 16.96
CA ARG A 342 -14.51 9.92 17.59
C ARG A 342 -13.67 10.69 18.62
N GLN A 343 -13.65 12.00 18.45
CA GLN A 343 -13.11 12.91 19.45
C GLN A 343 -14.16 13.09 20.57
N LEU A 344 -13.97 12.43 21.70
CA LEU A 344 -14.89 12.49 22.84
C LEU A 344 -14.82 13.84 23.54
N THR A 345 -13.61 14.32 23.80
CA THR A 345 -13.30 15.64 24.33
C THR A 345 -12.15 16.26 23.50
N PRO A 346 -11.81 17.53 23.66
CA PRO A 346 -10.64 18.09 22.98
C PRO A 346 -9.32 17.33 23.25
N ALA A 347 -9.25 16.59 24.36
CA ALA A 347 -8.06 15.85 24.77
C ALA A 347 -8.19 14.33 24.63
N VAL A 348 -9.37 13.78 24.31
CA VAL A 348 -9.59 12.33 24.32
C VAL A 348 -10.20 11.88 22.99
N ARG A 349 -9.55 10.93 22.34
CA ARG A 349 -10.00 10.30 21.10
C ARG A 349 -10.14 8.79 21.30
N VAL A 350 -11.19 8.21 20.75
CA VAL A 350 -11.37 6.76 20.64
C VAL A 350 -11.38 6.37 19.16
N VAL A 351 -10.78 5.23 18.85
CA VAL A 351 -10.76 4.62 17.52
C VAL A 351 -11.11 3.15 17.68
N LEU A 352 -11.99 2.67 16.82
CA LEU A 352 -12.30 1.26 16.65
C LEU A 352 -11.98 0.90 15.22
N LEU A 353 -11.26 -0.18 15.03
CA LEU A 353 -10.88 -0.73 13.73
C LEU A 353 -11.29 -2.18 13.68
N GLU A 354 -11.75 -2.60 12.53
CA GLU A 354 -12.07 -4.00 12.22
C GLU A 354 -11.48 -4.32 10.88
N ASP A 355 -10.64 -5.34 10.83
CA ASP A 355 -10.11 -5.93 9.62
C ASP A 355 -10.60 -7.37 9.52
N TYR A 356 -11.16 -7.71 8.38
CA TYR A 356 -11.49 -9.08 8.01
C TYR A 356 -10.79 -9.44 6.72
N TYR A 357 -9.99 -10.49 6.75
CA TYR A 357 -9.23 -11.00 5.62
C TYR A 357 -9.56 -12.46 5.37
N ARG A 358 -9.75 -12.82 4.10
CA ARG A 358 -9.96 -14.20 3.64
C ARG A 358 -9.08 -14.49 2.45
N GLN A 359 -8.36 -15.61 2.48
CA GLN A 359 -7.55 -16.12 1.38
C GLN A 359 -7.99 -17.54 1.03
N ASN A 360 -8.19 -17.79 -0.26
CA ASN A 360 -8.51 -19.10 -0.80
C ASN A 360 -7.53 -19.43 -1.92
N PHE A 361 -6.92 -20.58 -1.82
CA PHE A 361 -6.08 -21.16 -2.87
C PHE A 361 -6.91 -22.07 -3.76
N GLU A 362 -6.72 -22.01 -5.09
CA GLU A 362 -7.49 -22.82 -6.02
C GLU A 362 -7.04 -24.28 -6.01
N ASN A 363 -5.73 -24.53 -5.91
CA ASN A 363 -5.11 -25.85 -6.14
C ASN A 363 -4.26 -26.36 -4.97
N THR A 364 -4.26 -25.67 -3.84
CA THR A 364 -3.47 -26.03 -2.65
C THR A 364 -4.32 -25.89 -1.40
N PRO A 365 -4.28 -26.86 -0.45
CA PRO A 365 -4.88 -26.68 0.87
C PRO A 365 -4.23 -25.50 1.62
N GLY A 366 -5.00 -24.78 2.39
CA GLY A 366 -4.47 -23.68 3.20
C GLY A 366 -5.39 -22.46 3.25
N ASN A 367 -6.63 -22.60 2.76
CA ASN A 367 -7.63 -21.55 2.88
C ASN A 367 -7.73 -21.07 4.32
N SER A 368 -7.80 -19.75 4.48
CA SER A 368 -7.85 -19.16 5.80
C SER A 368 -8.71 -17.89 5.81
N ASN A 369 -9.21 -17.57 6.99
CA ASN A 369 -9.80 -16.27 7.28
C ASN A 369 -9.24 -15.76 8.62
N GLN A 370 -9.13 -14.44 8.73
CA GLN A 370 -8.65 -13.76 9.92
C GLN A 370 -9.53 -12.55 10.19
N SER A 371 -9.89 -12.32 11.43
CA SER A 371 -10.46 -11.06 11.88
C SER A 371 -9.57 -10.44 12.94
N THR A 372 -9.43 -9.13 12.87
CA THR A 372 -8.67 -8.34 13.84
C THR A 372 -9.53 -7.14 14.27
N THR A 373 -9.82 -7.07 15.55
CA THR A 373 -10.51 -5.95 16.16
C THR A 373 -9.53 -5.17 17.02
N ASP A 374 -9.41 -3.87 16.80
CA ASP A 374 -8.52 -2.97 17.52
C ASP A 374 -9.32 -1.83 18.15
N LEU A 375 -9.14 -1.60 19.43
CA LEU A 375 -9.76 -0.52 20.19
C LEU A 375 -8.69 0.34 20.85
N ARG A 376 -8.56 1.57 20.37
CA ARG A 376 -7.57 2.54 20.86
C ARG A 376 -8.21 3.73 21.56
N LEU A 377 -7.66 4.08 22.71
CA LEU A 377 -7.96 5.30 23.44
C LEU A 377 -6.69 6.14 23.56
N THR A 378 -6.74 7.36 23.03
CA THR A 378 -5.60 8.30 23.08
C THR A 378 -5.97 9.52 23.91
N TRP A 379 -5.09 9.91 24.83
CA TRP A 379 -5.14 11.13 25.62
C TRP A 379 -4.08 12.11 25.19
N GLN A 380 -4.48 13.31 24.80
CA GLN A 380 -3.59 14.43 24.62
C GLN A 380 -3.28 15.08 25.99
N LEU A 381 -2.14 14.75 26.56
CA LEU A 381 -1.70 15.24 27.91
C LEU A 381 -1.19 16.66 27.84
N ALA A 382 -0.51 17.02 26.74
CA ALA A 382 -0.01 18.37 26.46
C ALA A 382 0.00 18.60 24.95
N ARG A 383 0.37 19.80 24.50
CA ARG A 383 0.35 20.17 23.07
C ARG A 383 1.09 19.17 22.14
N ARG A 384 2.11 18.49 22.65
CA ARG A 384 2.93 17.53 21.91
C ARG A 384 3.09 16.19 22.61
N LEU A 385 2.43 15.97 23.72
CA LEU A 385 2.54 14.75 24.53
C LEU A 385 1.21 14.03 24.52
N SER A 386 1.19 12.78 24.13
CA SER A 386 0.05 11.88 24.13
C SER A 386 0.34 10.64 24.97
N ALA A 387 -0.70 9.98 25.47
CA ALA A 387 -0.65 8.63 26.01
C ALA A 387 -1.75 7.81 25.35
N SER A 388 -1.48 6.55 25.04
CA SER A 388 -2.45 5.67 24.40
C SER A 388 -2.54 4.32 25.11
N ILE A 389 -3.75 3.78 25.10
CA ILE A 389 -4.05 2.39 25.44
C ILE A 389 -4.72 1.79 24.21
N ASP A 390 -4.22 0.65 23.78
CA ASP A 390 -4.69 -0.06 22.62
C ASP A 390 -4.88 -1.53 22.97
N TYR A 391 -6.03 -2.07 22.61
CA TYR A 391 -6.34 -3.49 22.77
C TYR A 391 -6.69 -4.09 21.43
N THR A 392 -5.93 -5.11 21.03
CA THR A 392 -6.14 -5.84 19.80
C THR A 392 -6.52 -7.28 20.08
N PHE A 393 -7.60 -7.75 19.46
CA PHE A 393 -7.99 -9.15 19.42
C PHE A 393 -7.89 -9.66 17.99
N THR A 394 -7.11 -10.71 17.78
CA THR A 394 -6.97 -11.37 16.47
C THR A 394 -7.42 -12.82 16.57
N ARG A 395 -8.21 -13.26 15.57
CA ARG A 395 -8.60 -14.65 15.40
C ARG A 395 -8.39 -15.08 13.97
N ARG A 396 -7.61 -16.13 13.76
CA ARG A 396 -7.44 -16.79 12.47
C ARG A 396 -7.99 -18.21 12.51
N GLN A 397 -8.69 -18.59 11.45
CA GLN A 397 -9.11 -19.95 11.15
C GLN A 397 -8.43 -20.37 9.85
N SER A 398 -7.94 -21.59 9.79
CA SER A 398 -7.25 -22.17 8.65
C SER A 398 -7.67 -23.62 8.44
N GLU A 399 -7.69 -24.07 7.20
CA GLU A 399 -7.83 -25.50 6.86
C GLU A 399 -6.67 -26.33 7.40
N LEU A 400 -5.47 -25.73 7.50
CA LEU A 400 -4.31 -26.37 8.09
C LEU A 400 -4.37 -26.21 9.61
N ALA A 401 -4.24 -27.34 10.32
CA ALA A 401 -4.34 -27.37 11.78
C ALA A 401 -3.34 -26.43 12.49
N SER A 402 -2.17 -26.20 11.91
CA SER A 402 -1.14 -25.28 12.44
C SER A 402 -1.38 -23.81 12.11
N GLY A 403 -2.31 -23.49 11.21
CA GLY A 403 -2.50 -22.13 10.71
C GLY A 403 -3.53 -21.29 11.48
N GLY A 404 -4.32 -21.90 12.38
CA GLY A 404 -5.32 -21.20 13.19
C GLY A 404 -4.76 -20.70 14.51
N PHE A 405 -5.26 -19.56 15.03
CA PHE A 405 -4.90 -19.04 16.36
C PHE A 405 -5.91 -18.02 16.86
N THR A 406 -5.77 -17.68 18.16
CA THR A 406 -6.32 -16.48 18.77
C THR A 406 -5.21 -15.76 19.51
N GLU A 407 -5.22 -14.43 19.51
CA GLU A 407 -4.24 -13.60 20.20
C GLU A 407 -4.93 -12.37 20.79
N ASN A 408 -4.65 -12.07 22.07
CA ASN A 408 -5.00 -10.82 22.72
C ASN A 408 -3.72 -10.03 22.96
N ARG A 409 -3.75 -8.74 22.61
CA ARG A 409 -2.63 -7.81 22.80
C ARG A 409 -3.12 -6.56 23.51
N LEU A 410 -2.33 -6.08 24.46
CA LEU A 410 -2.52 -4.80 25.11
C LEU A 410 -1.27 -3.97 24.93
N TRP A 411 -1.42 -2.80 24.33
CA TRP A 411 -0.34 -1.85 24.13
C TRP A 411 -0.56 -0.59 24.96
N LEU A 412 0.46 -0.17 25.70
CA LEU A 412 0.50 1.05 26.46
C LEU A 412 1.65 1.91 25.97
N SER A 413 1.38 3.13 25.54
CA SER A 413 2.43 3.99 24.96
C SER A 413 2.35 5.44 25.39
N ILE A 414 3.48 6.12 25.28
CA ILE A 414 3.61 7.57 25.41
C ILE A 414 4.27 8.07 24.12
N GLY A 415 3.61 9.04 23.47
CA GLY A 415 4.05 9.67 22.24
C GLY A 415 4.41 11.14 22.41
N TYR A 416 5.42 11.59 21.68
CA TYR A 416 5.78 12.99 21.56
C TYR A 416 5.84 13.37 20.09
N GLY A 417 5.05 14.36 19.71
CA GLY A 417 5.03 14.74 18.30
C GLY A 417 4.19 15.97 17.97
N ARG A 418 4.14 16.21 16.69
CA ARG A 418 3.27 17.18 16.05
C ARG A 418 2.45 16.43 15.01
N PRO A 419 1.18 16.14 15.28
CA PRO A 419 0.34 15.48 14.28
C PRO A 419 0.31 16.30 13.00
N ALA A 420 0.27 15.60 11.85
CA ALA A 420 0.12 16.24 10.55
C ALA A 420 -1.12 17.13 10.53
N ALA A 421 -1.00 18.30 9.92
CA ALA A 421 -2.17 19.11 9.60
C ALA A 421 -2.97 18.34 8.54
N VAL A 422 -4.10 17.75 8.93
CA VAL A 422 -5.01 17.09 7.99
C VAL A 422 -5.62 18.18 7.12
N PRO A 423 -5.43 18.17 5.78
CA PRO A 423 -6.07 19.12 4.90
C PRO A 423 -7.59 19.05 5.07
N PRO A 424 -8.31 20.18 5.03
CA PRO A 424 -9.76 20.18 5.13
C PRO A 424 -10.38 19.29 4.05
N GLY A 425 -11.13 18.25 4.43
CA GLY A 425 -11.83 17.34 3.52
C GLY A 425 -11.05 16.09 3.09
N VAL A 426 -9.83 15.91 3.58
CA VAL A 426 -9.14 14.62 3.53
C VAL A 426 -9.44 13.92 4.86
N PRO A 427 -9.88 12.65 4.86
CA PRO A 427 -9.91 11.86 6.08
C PRO A 427 -8.53 11.92 6.71
N ALA A 428 -8.45 12.10 8.03
CA ALA A 428 -7.16 11.92 8.70
C ALA A 428 -6.66 10.51 8.33
N PRO A 429 -5.37 10.36 7.98
CA PRO A 429 -4.81 9.03 7.85
C PRO A 429 -5.21 8.27 9.12
N PRO A 430 -5.58 7.00 9.01
CA PRO A 430 -5.80 6.18 10.17
C PRO A 430 -4.57 6.37 11.06
N LEU A 431 -4.79 6.46 12.36
CA LEU A 431 -3.67 6.48 13.28
C LEU A 431 -2.86 5.22 13.03
N PRO A 432 -1.51 5.32 13.08
CA PRO A 432 -0.69 4.14 13.01
C PRO A 432 -1.25 3.11 13.97
N HIS A 433 -1.48 1.94 13.44
CA HIS A 433 -1.87 0.81 14.25
C HIS A 433 -0.63 0.32 14.98
N ALA A 434 -0.78 -0.06 16.24
CA ALA A 434 0.07 -1.11 16.76
C ALA A 434 0.02 -2.20 15.69
N ALA A 435 1.12 -2.33 14.94
CA ALA A 435 1.14 -3.19 13.78
C ALA A 435 0.59 -4.55 14.22
N THR A 436 -0.48 -5.00 13.59
CA THR A 436 -1.02 -6.34 13.83
C THR A 436 -0.02 -7.29 13.19
N TYR A 437 0.98 -7.64 13.97
CA TYR A 437 2.11 -8.49 13.59
C TYR A 437 1.72 -9.92 13.46
#